data_e3776d6f652603f28fa370b3c5953165
#
_entry.id   e3776d6f652603f28fa370b3c5953165
#
_cell.length_a   1.000
_cell.length_b   1.000
_cell.length_c   1.000
_cell.angle_alpha   90.00
_cell.angle_beta   90.00
_cell.angle_gamma   90.00
#
_symmetry.space_group_name_H-M   'P 1'
#
loop_
_entity.id
_entity.type
_entity.pdbx_description
1 polymer ?
#
loop_
_entity_poly.entity_id
_entity_poly.type
_entity_poly.pdbx_seq_one_letter_code
_entity_poly.pdbx_strand_id
1 'polypeptide(L)'
;MILQILGGALVLIGLWRVSQLVPGTTAGEPDPGVEAPLMTEPLAKNAAASVTTARAELEDLDIKGRAPKTGYDREQFGDGWADLDDDGCHTRDEILRRDLTDITLEAGSDCVVDSGQLKDPYTGTGIDFTRGQDTSTAVQIDHVVALSDAWQKGAQQWTAATRERFANDPANLLAVDGPTNAAKSDGDAATWLPPHKAFRCEYVATQVHVKAEYALWVTPAEHDAAKRVLDACHALAPTH
;
A
#
# COMPACT_ATOMS: atom_id res chain seq x y z
N MET A 1 71.32 -12.62 -34.49
CA MET A 1 71.98 -12.79 -35.80
C MET A 1 70.86 -12.77 -36.83
N ILE A 2 70.91 -11.70 -37.72
CA ILE A 2 70.21 -11.59 -39.02
C ILE A 2 68.68 -11.32 -38.91
N LEU A 3 68.12 -10.10 -39.01
CA LEU A 3 68.13 -9.00 -39.95
C LEU A 3 67.63 -9.38 -41.37
N GLN A 4 66.46 -8.88 -41.77
CA GLN A 4 66.06 -8.34 -43.07
C GLN A 4 64.57 -8.01 -43.05
N ILE A 5 64.07 -6.82 -43.06
CA ILE A 5 64.04 -5.66 -43.97
C ILE A 5 63.46 -5.99 -45.36
N LEU A 6 62.54 -5.13 -45.75
CA LEU A 6 61.95 -4.76 -47.05
C LEU A 6 60.52 -5.33 -47.25
N GLY A 7 59.57 -4.59 -47.70
CA GLY A 7 59.54 -3.29 -48.30
C GLY A 7 58.12 -2.97 -48.64
N GLY A 8 57.80 -1.74 -48.72
CA GLY A 8 56.57 -1.02 -48.89
C GLY A 8 55.81 -1.26 -50.20
N ALA A 9 54.55 -0.90 -50.13
CA ALA A 9 53.80 -0.34 -51.23
C ALA A 9 52.70 0.57 -50.70
N LEU A 10 52.90 1.85 -50.87
CA LEU A 10 51.88 2.88 -50.83
C LEU A 10 50.92 2.66 -52.02
N VAL A 11 49.65 2.49 -51.76
CA VAL A 11 48.62 2.78 -52.77
C VAL A 11 47.66 3.81 -52.17
N LEU A 12 47.80 5.03 -52.66
CA LEU A 12 46.86 6.12 -52.54
C LEU A 12 45.70 5.87 -53.53
N ILE A 13 44.51 5.62 -53.06
CA ILE A 13 43.32 5.75 -53.90
C ILE A 13 42.21 6.42 -53.09
N GLY A 14 41.96 7.69 -53.48
CA GLY A 14 40.65 8.23 -53.76
C GLY A 14 39.66 8.38 -52.61
N LEU A 15 39.61 9.60 -52.09
CA LEU A 15 38.45 10.18 -51.40
C LEU A 15 37.20 10.10 -52.27
N TRP A 16 36.22 9.34 -51.84
CA TRP A 16 34.82 9.61 -52.16
C TRP A 16 34.06 9.80 -50.85
N ARG A 17 33.77 11.05 -50.51
CA ARG A 17 32.78 11.42 -49.50
C ARG A 17 31.40 11.09 -50.03
N VAL A 18 30.80 10.08 -49.55
CA VAL A 18 29.35 9.90 -49.62
C VAL A 18 28.80 10.37 -48.27
N SER A 19 28.28 11.59 -48.26
CA SER A 19 27.41 12.10 -47.20
C SER A 19 26.13 11.27 -47.22
N GLN A 20 26.04 10.28 -46.36
CA GLN A 20 24.80 9.68 -45.98
C GLN A 20 24.17 10.59 -44.92
N LEU A 21 23.16 11.33 -45.32
CA LEU A 21 22.21 11.99 -44.44
C LEU A 21 21.50 10.88 -43.65
N VAL A 22 21.86 10.72 -42.41
CA VAL A 22 21.09 9.99 -41.43
C VAL A 22 19.88 10.88 -41.08
N PRO A 23 18.63 10.46 -41.32
CA PRO A 23 17.49 11.22 -40.85
C PRO A 23 17.55 11.25 -39.31
N GLY A 24 17.52 12.46 -38.77
CA GLY A 24 17.51 12.72 -37.35
C GLY A 24 16.33 11.96 -36.69
N THR A 25 16.65 11.07 -35.78
CA THR A 25 15.71 10.66 -34.73
C THR A 25 15.46 11.90 -33.89
N THR A 26 14.35 12.55 -34.14
CA THR A 26 13.77 13.51 -33.21
C THR A 26 13.51 12.72 -31.95
N ALA A 27 14.22 13.10 -30.86
CA ALA A 27 13.84 12.70 -29.52
C ALA A 27 12.36 13.10 -29.39
N GLY A 28 11.50 12.09 -29.19
CA GLY A 28 10.09 12.33 -28.95
C GLY A 28 9.98 13.22 -27.72
N GLU A 29 9.34 14.38 -27.90
CA GLU A 29 8.85 15.16 -26.78
C GLU A 29 7.99 14.22 -25.92
N PRO A 30 8.10 14.31 -24.58
CA PRO A 30 7.19 13.57 -23.71
C PRO A 30 5.76 14.03 -24.00
N ASP A 31 4.89 13.07 -24.22
CA ASP A 31 3.45 13.26 -24.41
C ASP A 31 2.89 14.09 -23.25
N PRO A 32 2.30 15.29 -23.46
CA PRO A 32 1.74 16.11 -22.41
C PRO A 32 0.36 15.63 -21.94
N GLY A 33 0.05 14.36 -22.05
CA GLY A 33 -1.29 13.78 -21.86
C GLY A 33 -1.47 12.82 -20.69
N VAL A 34 -0.46 12.58 -19.85
CA VAL A 34 -0.63 11.81 -18.62
C VAL A 34 -0.18 12.67 -17.44
N GLU A 35 -0.96 13.71 -17.16
CA GLU A 35 -0.99 14.27 -15.81
C GLU A 35 -1.51 13.16 -14.89
N ALA A 36 -0.59 12.55 -14.13
CA ALA A 36 -1.00 11.87 -12.90
C ALA A 36 -1.83 12.88 -12.10
N PRO A 37 -3.02 12.52 -11.62
CA PRO A 37 -3.80 13.45 -10.83
C PRO A 37 -2.95 13.86 -9.62
N LEU A 38 -2.61 15.14 -9.57
CA LEU A 38 -2.09 15.78 -8.36
C LEU A 38 -3.12 15.53 -7.27
N MET A 39 -2.78 14.65 -6.33
CA MET A 39 -3.58 14.39 -5.13
C MET A 39 -3.51 15.61 -4.21
N THR A 40 -4.15 16.71 -4.61
CA THR A 40 -4.38 17.90 -3.79
C THR A 40 -5.76 17.87 -3.10
N GLU A 41 -6.34 16.69 -2.98
CA GLU A 41 -7.49 16.49 -2.10
C GLU A 41 -6.97 16.16 -0.71
N PRO A 42 -7.54 16.76 0.37
CA PRO A 42 -7.27 16.27 1.72
C PRO A 42 -7.60 14.78 1.71
N LEU A 43 -6.67 13.93 2.22
CA LEU A 43 -6.81 12.48 2.28
C LEU A 43 -8.26 12.13 2.59
N ALA A 44 -9.00 11.82 1.52
CA ALA A 44 -10.39 11.47 1.68
C ALA A 44 -10.40 10.29 2.65
N LYS A 45 -11.14 10.42 3.76
CA LYS A 45 -11.49 9.28 4.61
C LYS A 45 -11.66 8.11 3.68
N ASN A 46 -10.91 7.02 3.91
CA ASN A 46 -11.03 5.83 3.09
C ASN A 46 -12.49 5.69 2.69
N ALA A 47 -12.80 6.02 1.42
CA ALA A 47 -14.13 5.77 0.92
C ALA A 47 -14.28 4.27 1.07
N ALA A 48 -14.96 3.86 2.16
CA ALA A 48 -15.13 2.47 2.49
C ALA A 48 -15.51 1.77 1.22
N ALA A 49 -14.69 0.81 0.78
CA ALA A 49 -14.96 0.10 -0.46
C ALA A 49 -16.42 -0.33 -0.39
N SER A 50 -17.24 0.05 -1.35
CA SER A 50 -18.65 -0.26 -1.23
C SER A 50 -18.77 -1.80 -1.13
N VAL A 51 -19.62 -2.29 -0.25
CA VAL A 51 -19.84 -3.74 -0.10
C VAL A 51 -20.16 -4.39 -1.45
N THR A 52 -20.83 -3.66 -2.35
CA THR A 52 -21.14 -4.13 -3.69
C THR A 52 -19.89 -4.31 -4.54
N THR A 53 -18.97 -3.34 -4.50
CA THR A 53 -17.70 -3.42 -5.22
C THR A 53 -16.84 -4.55 -4.66
N ALA A 54 -16.71 -4.63 -3.33
CA ALA A 54 -15.94 -5.68 -2.68
C ALA A 54 -16.47 -7.11 -2.98
N ARG A 55 -17.78 -7.27 -3.15
CA ARG A 55 -18.34 -8.57 -3.57
C ARG A 55 -17.92 -8.97 -4.99
N ALA A 56 -17.92 -8.02 -5.92
CA ALA A 56 -17.45 -8.28 -7.28
C ALA A 56 -15.96 -8.59 -7.29
N GLU A 57 -15.15 -7.80 -6.58
CA GLU A 57 -13.72 -8.02 -6.45
C GLU A 57 -13.39 -9.38 -5.82
N LEU A 58 -14.16 -9.82 -4.79
CA LEU A 58 -13.93 -11.10 -4.12
C LEU A 58 -14.11 -12.29 -5.07
N GLU A 59 -15.07 -12.24 -5.99
CA GLU A 59 -15.29 -13.30 -6.99
C GLU A 59 -14.14 -13.39 -8.02
N ASP A 60 -13.40 -12.29 -8.21
CA ASP A 60 -12.27 -12.22 -9.14
C ASP A 60 -10.92 -12.58 -8.49
N LEU A 61 -10.85 -12.63 -7.14
CA LEU A 61 -9.61 -12.97 -6.45
C LEU A 61 -9.21 -14.43 -6.66
N ASP A 62 -7.93 -14.65 -6.93
CA ASP A 62 -7.35 -15.99 -6.94
C ASP A 62 -7.53 -16.68 -5.58
N ILE A 63 -7.93 -17.96 -5.59
CA ILE A 63 -8.06 -18.78 -4.40
C ILE A 63 -6.91 -19.77 -4.35
N LYS A 64 -5.97 -19.60 -3.41
CA LYS A 64 -4.77 -20.42 -3.26
C LYS A 64 -4.50 -20.71 -1.77
N GLY A 65 -3.66 -21.71 -1.47
CA GLY A 65 -3.15 -21.92 -0.12
C GLY A 65 -2.16 -20.84 0.29
N ARG A 66 -1.91 -20.71 1.61
CA ARG A 66 -0.84 -19.82 2.10
C ARG A 66 0.52 -20.30 1.61
N ALA A 67 1.33 -19.43 1.07
CA ALA A 67 2.74 -19.70 0.83
C ALA A 67 3.52 -19.76 2.17
N PRO A 68 4.68 -20.41 2.19
CA PRO A 68 5.53 -20.43 3.39
C PRO A 68 5.89 -19.00 3.85
N LYS A 69 5.93 -18.80 5.16
CA LYS A 69 6.37 -17.54 5.77
C LYS A 69 7.90 -17.33 5.72
N THR A 70 8.63 -18.31 5.21
CA THR A 70 10.10 -18.27 5.07
C THR A 70 10.57 -16.98 4.40
N GLY A 71 11.55 -16.31 4.98
CA GLY A 71 12.09 -15.05 4.48
C GLY A 71 11.26 -13.82 4.79
N TYR A 72 10.13 -13.96 5.48
CA TYR A 72 9.39 -12.81 5.97
C TYR A 72 10.19 -12.09 7.06
N ASP A 73 10.39 -10.82 6.82
CA ASP A 73 10.79 -9.84 7.82
C ASP A 73 9.97 -8.57 7.56
N ARG A 74 9.63 -7.81 8.61
CA ARG A 74 8.92 -6.55 8.46
C ARG A 74 9.73 -5.54 7.64
N GLU A 75 11.04 -5.55 7.78
CA GLU A 75 11.97 -4.69 7.04
C GLU A 75 11.94 -4.93 5.52
N GLN A 76 11.43 -6.08 5.05
CA GLN A 76 11.17 -6.30 3.63
C GLN A 76 10.13 -5.33 3.03
N PHE A 77 9.36 -4.65 3.87
CA PHE A 77 8.34 -3.69 3.50
C PHE A 77 8.77 -2.23 3.73
N GLY A 78 10.08 -1.97 3.85
CA GLY A 78 10.66 -0.64 4.10
C GLY A 78 11.02 -0.39 5.56
N ASP A 79 11.73 0.69 5.79
CA ASP A 79 12.31 1.04 7.11
C ASP A 79 11.32 1.72 8.06
N GLY A 80 10.01 1.62 7.80
CA GLY A 80 8.97 2.20 8.63
C GLY A 80 7.99 3.08 7.85
N TRP A 81 7.57 4.18 8.44
CA TRP A 81 6.62 5.10 7.84
C TRP A 81 7.35 6.05 6.87
N ALA A 82 7.07 5.88 5.58
CA ALA A 82 7.65 6.72 4.54
C ALA A 82 6.88 8.04 4.40
N ASP A 83 7.53 9.00 3.77
CA ASP A 83 6.92 10.16 3.15
C ASP A 83 6.86 9.83 1.66
N LEU A 84 5.70 9.47 1.14
CA LEU A 84 5.56 8.97 -0.23
C LEU A 84 5.29 10.07 -1.27
N ASP A 85 4.87 11.25 -0.83
CA ASP A 85 4.52 12.37 -1.68
C ASP A 85 5.47 13.56 -1.52
N ASP A 86 6.53 13.39 -0.71
CA ASP A 86 7.58 14.38 -0.44
C ASP A 86 7.02 15.71 0.16
N ASP A 87 5.92 15.64 0.92
CA ASP A 87 5.33 16.80 1.59
C ASP A 87 5.97 17.10 2.96
N GLY A 88 6.88 16.23 3.41
CA GLY A 88 7.59 16.30 4.70
C GLY A 88 6.83 15.63 5.84
N CYS A 89 5.70 14.98 5.57
CA CYS A 89 4.89 14.26 6.55
C CYS A 89 5.05 12.75 6.38
N HIS A 90 5.28 12.04 7.46
CA HIS A 90 5.31 10.58 7.40
C HIS A 90 3.89 10.01 7.39
N THR A 91 3.68 8.95 6.63
CA THR A 91 2.39 8.24 6.49
C THR A 91 1.68 8.01 7.85
N ARG A 92 2.41 7.70 8.92
CA ARG A 92 1.79 7.55 10.26
C ARG A 92 1.02 8.80 10.70
N ASP A 93 1.63 9.97 10.54
CA ASP A 93 1.02 11.21 11.00
C ASP A 93 -0.13 11.64 10.08
N GLU A 94 -0.03 11.35 8.80
CA GLU A 94 -1.14 11.52 7.86
C GLU A 94 -2.36 10.67 8.24
N ILE A 95 -2.16 9.39 8.58
CA ILE A 95 -3.24 8.52 9.04
C ILE A 95 -3.82 9.00 10.36
N LEU A 96 -2.99 9.43 11.32
CA LEU A 96 -3.47 10.03 12.57
C LEU A 96 -4.30 11.29 12.30
N ARG A 97 -3.86 12.17 11.39
CA ARG A 97 -4.61 13.38 11.01
C ARG A 97 -5.93 13.04 10.31
N ARG A 98 -5.98 11.95 9.55
CA ARG A 98 -7.19 11.49 8.87
C ARG A 98 -8.24 10.93 9.84
N ASP A 99 -7.78 10.12 10.80
CA ASP A 99 -8.65 9.25 11.61
C ASP A 99 -9.02 9.84 12.97
N LEU A 100 -8.21 10.77 13.50
CA LEU A 100 -8.49 11.43 14.76
C LEU A 100 -9.30 12.72 14.56
N THR A 101 -10.06 13.07 15.59
CA THR A 101 -10.70 14.39 15.74
C THR A 101 -10.00 15.20 16.84
N ASP A 102 -10.30 16.50 16.92
CA ASP A 102 -9.76 17.40 17.95
C ASP A 102 -8.23 17.33 18.08
N ILE A 103 -7.55 17.23 16.94
CA ILE A 103 -6.11 17.07 16.89
C ILE A 103 -5.36 18.34 17.31
N THR A 104 -4.24 18.16 18.00
CA THR A 104 -3.20 19.18 18.16
C THR A 104 -1.93 18.68 17.48
N LEU A 105 -1.14 19.62 16.96
CA LEU A 105 0.15 19.31 16.37
C LEU A 105 1.28 19.64 17.33
N GLU A 106 2.40 18.96 17.19
CA GLU A 106 3.62 19.24 17.94
C GLU A 106 4.12 20.65 17.62
N ALA A 107 4.63 21.36 18.62
CA ALA A 107 5.09 22.73 18.47
C ALA A 107 6.20 22.85 17.41
N GLY A 108 5.93 23.62 16.35
CA GLY A 108 6.88 23.83 15.26
C GLY A 108 6.79 22.77 14.16
N SER A 109 5.80 21.89 14.18
CA SER A 109 5.52 20.92 13.12
C SER A 109 4.15 21.19 12.49
N ASP A 110 4.08 21.09 11.19
CA ASP A 110 2.81 21.13 10.44
C ASP A 110 2.22 19.73 10.22
N CYS A 111 2.95 18.67 10.62
CA CYS A 111 2.62 17.28 10.35
C CYS A 111 2.35 16.47 11.61
N VAL A 112 3.23 16.58 12.60
CA VAL A 112 3.32 15.63 13.70
C VAL A 112 2.15 15.83 14.65
N VAL A 113 1.26 14.84 14.73
CA VAL A 113 0.12 14.86 15.65
C VAL A 113 0.59 14.61 17.08
N ASP A 114 0.35 15.56 17.97
CA ASP A 114 0.68 15.48 19.40
C ASP A 114 -0.44 14.83 20.21
N SER A 115 -1.68 15.26 19.98
CA SER A 115 -2.85 14.66 20.63
C SER A 115 -4.09 14.69 19.74
N GLY A 116 -5.13 13.95 20.12
CA GLY A 116 -6.41 13.90 19.44
C GLY A 116 -7.32 12.82 20.01
N GLN A 117 -8.52 12.68 19.47
CA GLN A 117 -9.48 11.67 19.86
C GLN A 117 -9.75 10.70 18.72
N LEU A 118 -9.60 9.42 18.99
CA LEU A 118 -9.96 8.34 18.07
C LEU A 118 -11.33 7.77 18.45
N LYS A 119 -12.25 7.74 17.50
CA LYS A 119 -13.40 6.83 17.58
C LYS A 119 -12.96 5.49 16.98
N ASP A 120 -12.45 4.61 17.83
CA ASP A 120 -11.84 3.36 17.39
C ASP A 120 -12.83 2.48 16.61
N PRO A 121 -12.53 2.14 15.35
CA PRO A 121 -13.42 1.32 14.53
C PRO A 121 -13.47 -0.14 15.01
N TYR A 122 -12.41 -0.67 15.62
CA TYR A 122 -12.34 -2.06 16.02
C TYR A 122 -13.16 -2.40 17.25
N THR A 123 -13.20 -1.49 18.23
CA THR A 123 -13.95 -1.68 19.48
C THR A 123 -15.25 -0.86 19.53
N GLY A 124 -15.34 0.21 18.73
CA GLY A 124 -16.43 1.19 18.78
C GLY A 124 -16.32 2.19 19.93
N THR A 125 -15.22 2.19 20.68
CA THR A 125 -14.99 3.07 21.83
C THR A 125 -14.21 4.32 21.45
N GLY A 126 -14.30 5.37 22.29
CA GLY A 126 -13.43 6.55 22.17
C GLY A 126 -12.11 6.31 22.88
N ILE A 127 -11.01 6.75 22.27
CA ILE A 127 -9.66 6.68 22.82
C ILE A 127 -9.01 8.05 22.72
N ASP A 128 -8.55 8.60 23.84
CA ASP A 128 -7.72 9.79 23.85
C ASP A 128 -6.28 9.42 23.45
N PHE A 129 -5.81 9.97 22.34
CA PHE A 129 -4.44 9.82 21.90
C PHE A 129 -3.59 10.95 22.44
N THR A 130 -2.45 10.61 22.98
CA THR A 130 -1.37 11.55 23.32
C THR A 130 -0.06 10.93 22.87
N ARG A 131 0.74 11.69 22.11
CA ARG A 131 2.07 11.25 21.67
C ARG A 131 2.98 11.13 22.87
N GLY A 132 3.75 10.06 22.96
CA GLY A 132 4.68 9.81 24.04
C GLY A 132 5.18 8.37 24.04
N GLN A 133 6.27 8.13 24.75
CA GLN A 133 6.92 6.82 24.80
C GLN A 133 5.97 5.74 25.35
N ASP A 134 5.18 6.08 26.37
CA ASP A 134 4.29 5.13 27.05
C ASP A 134 2.83 5.24 26.60
N THR A 135 2.45 6.31 25.89
CA THR A 135 1.07 6.63 25.54
C THR A 135 0.73 6.35 24.08
N SER A 136 1.70 6.49 23.18
CA SER A 136 1.47 6.26 21.72
C SER A 136 1.02 4.84 21.38
N THR A 137 1.21 3.88 22.26
CA THR A 137 0.78 2.48 22.06
C THR A 137 -0.72 2.28 22.21
N ALA A 138 -1.45 3.25 22.82
CA ALA A 138 -2.89 3.19 22.95
C ALA A 138 -3.58 3.25 21.57
N VAL A 139 -3.03 4.03 20.63
CA VAL A 139 -3.47 4.11 19.24
C VAL A 139 -2.33 3.68 18.33
N GLN A 140 -2.57 2.64 17.55
CA GLN A 140 -1.62 2.12 16.57
C GLN A 140 -2.18 2.30 15.16
N ILE A 141 -1.28 2.38 14.17
CA ILE A 141 -1.69 2.27 12.78
C ILE A 141 -1.59 0.79 12.39
N ASP A 142 -2.75 0.21 12.10
CA ASP A 142 -2.85 -1.16 11.62
C ASP A 142 -2.78 -1.22 10.10
N HIS A 143 -2.17 -2.28 9.58
CA HIS A 143 -2.35 -2.72 8.21
C HIS A 143 -3.56 -3.64 8.16
N VAL A 144 -4.67 -3.17 7.57
CA VAL A 144 -5.94 -3.94 7.48
C VAL A 144 -5.70 -5.31 6.85
N VAL A 145 -4.88 -5.37 5.79
CA VAL A 145 -4.23 -6.59 5.31
C VAL A 145 -2.80 -6.60 5.87
N ALA A 146 -2.57 -7.41 6.89
CA ALA A 146 -1.30 -7.47 7.61
C ALA A 146 -0.13 -7.82 6.67
N LEU A 147 1.06 -7.20 6.88
CA LEU A 147 2.24 -7.43 6.05
C LEU A 147 2.62 -8.90 5.95
N SER A 148 2.54 -9.63 7.07
CA SER A 148 2.80 -11.07 7.11
C SER A 148 1.75 -11.90 6.38
N ASP A 149 0.48 -11.47 6.38
CA ASP A 149 -0.58 -12.10 5.60
C ASP A 149 -0.34 -11.87 4.10
N ALA A 150 -0.06 -10.62 3.71
CA ALA A 150 0.29 -10.27 2.34
C ALA A 150 1.51 -11.04 1.83
N TRP A 151 2.57 -11.19 2.64
CA TRP A 151 3.74 -12.00 2.30
C TRP A 151 3.35 -13.41 1.89
N GLN A 152 2.52 -14.07 2.68
CA GLN A 152 2.06 -15.44 2.45
C GLN A 152 1.02 -15.55 1.32
N LYS A 153 0.58 -14.44 0.76
CA LYS A 153 -0.47 -14.37 -0.27
C LYS A 153 -0.04 -13.58 -1.52
N GLY A 154 1.29 -13.46 -1.77
CA GLY A 154 1.81 -12.90 -3.02
C GLY A 154 2.91 -11.87 -2.86
N ALA A 155 2.96 -11.11 -1.78
CA ALA A 155 3.90 -10.00 -1.61
C ALA A 155 5.38 -10.42 -1.61
N GLN A 156 5.69 -11.68 -1.32
CA GLN A 156 7.05 -12.20 -1.44
C GLN A 156 7.61 -12.14 -2.89
N GLN A 157 6.72 -12.03 -3.89
CA GLN A 157 7.09 -11.93 -5.30
C GLN A 157 7.23 -10.48 -5.78
N TRP A 158 6.83 -9.51 -4.97
CA TRP A 158 6.89 -8.10 -5.34
C TRP A 158 8.31 -7.53 -5.28
N THR A 159 8.50 -6.41 -5.95
CA THR A 159 9.70 -5.59 -5.75
C THR A 159 9.71 -4.96 -4.36
N ALA A 160 10.88 -4.55 -3.86
CA ALA A 160 10.97 -3.82 -2.60
C ALA A 160 10.10 -2.54 -2.62
N ALA A 161 10.14 -1.77 -3.72
CA ALA A 161 9.33 -0.57 -3.87
C ALA A 161 7.81 -0.85 -3.82
N THR A 162 7.35 -1.97 -4.37
CA THR A 162 5.94 -2.35 -4.27
C THR A 162 5.55 -2.72 -2.84
N ARG A 163 6.43 -3.42 -2.11
CA ARG A 163 6.19 -3.75 -0.70
C ARG A 163 6.16 -2.50 0.19
N GLU A 164 7.08 -1.57 -0.02
CA GLU A 164 7.11 -0.28 0.69
C GLU A 164 5.84 0.54 0.43
N ARG A 165 5.42 0.65 -0.84
CA ARG A 165 4.17 1.32 -1.19
C ARG A 165 2.97 0.66 -0.51
N PHE A 166 2.87 -0.67 -0.51
CA PHE A 166 1.81 -1.40 0.19
C PHE A 166 1.78 -1.13 1.69
N ALA A 167 2.96 -1.05 2.32
CA ALA A 167 3.08 -0.79 3.75
C ALA A 167 2.71 0.65 4.14
N ASN A 168 2.75 1.56 3.19
CA ASN A 168 2.44 2.97 3.39
C ASN A 168 1.18 3.42 2.64
N ASP A 169 0.41 2.49 2.06
CA ASP A 169 -0.82 2.81 1.35
C ASP A 169 -1.93 3.20 2.33
N PRO A 170 -2.45 4.44 2.27
CA PRO A 170 -3.55 4.87 3.13
C PRO A 170 -4.81 3.99 3.03
N ALA A 171 -5.04 3.31 1.89
CA ALA A 171 -6.15 2.39 1.73
C ALA A 171 -6.03 1.13 2.61
N ASN A 172 -4.80 0.73 2.95
CA ASN A 172 -4.51 -0.41 3.81
C ASN A 172 -4.26 -0.02 5.28
N LEU A 173 -4.32 1.27 5.62
CA LEU A 173 -3.92 1.77 6.93
C LEU A 173 -5.10 2.34 7.72
N LEU A 174 -5.13 2.09 9.02
CA LEU A 174 -6.19 2.54 9.91
C LEU A 174 -5.66 2.78 11.32
N ALA A 175 -6.00 3.92 11.93
CA ALA A 175 -5.74 4.15 13.35
C ALA A 175 -6.74 3.35 14.19
N VAL A 176 -6.22 2.54 15.13
CA VAL A 176 -7.02 1.58 15.91
C VAL A 176 -6.52 1.42 17.34
N ASP A 177 -7.33 0.81 18.19
CA ASP A 177 -6.96 0.36 19.54
C ASP A 177 -5.75 -0.58 19.50
N GLY A 178 -4.68 -0.21 20.19
CA GLY A 178 -3.43 -0.97 20.19
C GLY A 178 -3.57 -2.41 20.69
N PRO A 179 -4.19 -2.67 21.85
CA PRO A 179 -4.47 -4.03 22.33
C PRO A 179 -5.26 -4.89 21.34
N THR A 180 -6.28 -4.32 20.70
CA THR A 180 -7.10 -5.02 19.72
C THR A 180 -6.33 -5.31 18.43
N ASN A 181 -5.46 -4.38 18.00
CA ASN A 181 -4.53 -4.61 16.91
C ASN A 181 -3.54 -5.73 17.22
N ALA A 182 -2.98 -5.74 18.42
CA ALA A 182 -2.09 -6.83 18.85
C ALA A 182 -2.81 -8.20 18.84
N ALA A 183 -4.09 -8.24 19.23
CA ALA A 183 -4.91 -9.44 19.18
C ALA A 183 -5.24 -9.88 17.75
N LYS A 184 -5.40 -8.95 16.81
CA LYS A 184 -5.56 -9.23 15.37
C LYS A 184 -4.32 -9.91 14.80
N SER A 185 -3.12 -9.42 15.14
CA SER A 185 -1.85 -9.94 14.62
C SER A 185 -1.83 -9.98 13.08
N ASP A 186 -1.55 -11.14 12.47
CA ASP A 186 -1.60 -11.35 11.01
C ASP A 186 -2.90 -12.06 10.57
N GLY A 187 -3.98 -11.89 11.33
CA GLY A 187 -5.28 -12.49 11.05
C GLY A 187 -5.93 -11.93 9.79
N ASP A 188 -6.50 -12.84 9.00
CA ASP A 188 -7.41 -12.56 7.89
C ASP A 188 -8.88 -12.72 8.32
N ALA A 189 -9.83 -12.49 7.41
CA ALA A 189 -11.26 -12.56 7.70
C ALA A 189 -11.73 -13.94 8.22
N ALA A 190 -10.96 -15.02 7.99
CA ALA A 190 -11.28 -16.35 8.51
C ALA A 190 -10.86 -16.53 9.96
N THR A 191 -9.87 -15.79 10.42
CA THR A 191 -9.22 -16.00 11.72
C THR A 191 -9.50 -14.88 12.71
N TRP A 192 -9.81 -13.69 12.23
CA TRP A 192 -10.12 -12.54 13.07
C TRP A 192 -11.09 -11.57 12.40
N LEU A 193 -12.00 -11.02 13.17
CA LEU A 193 -12.89 -9.92 12.79
C LEU A 193 -13.01 -8.94 13.95
N PRO A 194 -13.16 -7.63 13.67
CA PRO A 194 -13.38 -6.62 14.71
C PRO A 194 -14.47 -7.02 15.70
N PRO A 195 -14.24 -6.87 17.02
CA PRO A 195 -15.29 -7.06 18.02
C PRO A 195 -16.49 -6.14 17.77
N HIS A 196 -16.28 -4.92 17.30
CA HIS A 196 -17.33 -3.99 16.89
C HIS A 196 -18.00 -4.46 15.59
N LYS A 197 -19.11 -5.17 15.75
CA LYS A 197 -19.80 -5.83 14.63
C LYS A 197 -20.24 -4.88 13.52
N ALA A 198 -20.59 -3.63 13.85
CA ALA A 198 -21.03 -2.65 12.87
C ALA A 198 -19.93 -2.30 11.86
N PHE A 199 -18.66 -2.42 12.25
CA PHE A 199 -17.52 -2.13 11.38
C PHE A 199 -17.09 -3.32 10.49
N ARG A 200 -17.58 -4.52 10.72
CA ARG A 200 -17.12 -5.73 10.00
C ARG A 200 -17.35 -5.66 8.50
N CYS A 201 -18.42 -5.01 8.07
CA CYS A 201 -18.72 -4.83 6.66
C CYS A 201 -17.63 -4.01 5.96
N GLU A 202 -17.30 -2.87 6.53
CA GLU A 202 -16.25 -1.98 6.03
C GLU A 202 -14.88 -2.64 6.10
N TYR A 203 -14.56 -3.28 7.22
CA TYR A 203 -13.30 -3.99 7.43
C TYR A 203 -13.05 -5.08 6.36
N VAL A 204 -14.04 -5.93 6.10
CA VAL A 204 -13.89 -7.01 5.12
C VAL A 204 -13.90 -6.46 3.69
N ALA A 205 -14.70 -5.43 3.41
CA ALA A 205 -14.67 -4.76 2.12
C ALA A 205 -13.29 -4.14 1.83
N THR A 206 -12.69 -3.49 2.83
CA THR A 206 -11.32 -2.95 2.73
C THR A 206 -10.29 -4.06 2.50
N GLN A 207 -10.36 -5.18 3.22
CA GLN A 207 -9.43 -6.30 3.00
C GLN A 207 -9.51 -6.84 1.56
N VAL A 208 -10.72 -7.00 1.04
CA VAL A 208 -10.92 -7.50 -0.32
C VAL A 208 -10.40 -6.49 -1.35
N HIS A 209 -10.75 -5.22 -1.19
CA HIS A 209 -10.31 -4.16 -2.09
C HIS A 209 -8.78 -4.06 -2.15
N VAL A 210 -8.10 -4.01 -1.00
CA VAL A 210 -6.64 -3.97 -0.94
C VAL A 210 -6.03 -5.21 -1.59
N LYS A 211 -6.62 -6.40 -1.39
CA LYS A 211 -6.12 -7.60 -2.04
C LYS A 211 -6.31 -7.59 -3.57
N ALA A 212 -7.41 -7.05 -4.04
CA ALA A 212 -7.66 -6.88 -5.46
C ALA A 212 -6.67 -5.89 -6.10
N GLU A 213 -6.48 -4.73 -5.48
CA GLU A 213 -5.55 -3.69 -5.95
C GLU A 213 -4.11 -4.21 -6.07
N TYR A 214 -3.67 -5.02 -5.12
CA TYR A 214 -2.30 -5.54 -5.07
C TYR A 214 -2.14 -6.94 -5.66
N ALA A 215 -3.17 -7.49 -6.32
CA ALA A 215 -3.18 -8.84 -6.89
C ALA A 215 -2.74 -9.92 -5.88
N LEU A 216 -3.14 -9.78 -4.62
CA LEU A 216 -2.99 -10.80 -3.60
C LEU A 216 -4.10 -11.84 -3.75
N TRP A 217 -3.81 -13.09 -3.35
CA TRP A 217 -4.83 -14.12 -3.31
C TRP A 217 -5.44 -14.29 -1.92
N VAL A 218 -6.54 -15.03 -1.85
CA VAL A 218 -7.19 -15.44 -0.60
C VAL A 218 -7.09 -16.96 -0.42
N THR A 219 -7.16 -17.42 0.85
CA THR A 219 -7.35 -18.85 1.10
C THR A 219 -8.82 -19.23 0.92
N PRO A 220 -9.16 -20.52 0.68
CA PRO A 220 -10.56 -20.94 0.62
C PRO A 220 -11.36 -20.56 1.89
N ALA A 221 -10.76 -20.70 3.07
CA ALA A 221 -11.40 -20.34 4.33
C ALA A 221 -11.64 -18.83 4.46
N GLU A 222 -10.69 -18.02 3.98
CA GLU A 222 -10.80 -16.56 3.97
C GLU A 222 -11.85 -16.09 2.95
N HIS A 223 -11.85 -16.65 1.75
CA HIS A 223 -12.87 -16.37 0.74
C HIS A 223 -14.27 -16.62 1.30
N ASP A 224 -14.50 -17.80 1.86
CA ASP A 224 -15.79 -18.17 2.44
C ASP A 224 -16.19 -17.28 3.63
N ALA A 225 -15.22 -16.85 4.43
CA ALA A 225 -15.47 -15.96 5.57
C ALA A 225 -15.83 -14.54 5.09
N ALA A 226 -15.06 -13.99 4.13
CA ALA A 226 -15.34 -12.70 3.55
C ALA A 226 -16.71 -12.68 2.87
N LYS A 227 -17.01 -13.71 2.07
CA LYS A 227 -18.31 -13.86 1.43
C LYS A 227 -19.47 -13.85 2.44
N ARG A 228 -19.37 -14.62 3.51
CA ARG A 228 -20.42 -14.65 4.56
C ARG A 228 -20.65 -13.28 5.18
N VAL A 229 -19.58 -12.52 5.46
CA VAL A 229 -19.71 -11.18 6.04
C VAL A 229 -20.35 -10.23 5.03
N LEU A 230 -19.85 -10.19 3.81
CA LEU A 230 -20.36 -9.27 2.77
C LEU A 230 -21.82 -9.58 2.40
N ASP A 231 -22.22 -10.85 2.36
CA ASP A 231 -23.61 -11.25 2.11
C ASP A 231 -24.54 -10.78 3.24
N ALA A 232 -24.11 -10.88 4.50
CA ALA A 232 -24.88 -10.38 5.64
C ALA A 232 -25.02 -8.84 5.61
N CYS A 233 -24.00 -8.12 5.11
CA CYS A 233 -24.01 -6.67 4.99
C CYS A 233 -25.04 -6.17 3.96
N HIS A 234 -25.21 -6.90 2.88
CA HIS A 234 -26.19 -6.53 1.85
C HIS A 234 -27.63 -6.60 2.37
N ALA A 235 -27.90 -7.55 3.26
CA ALA A 235 -29.24 -7.68 3.88
C ALA A 235 -29.59 -6.53 4.85
N LEU A 236 -28.60 -5.73 5.27
CA LEU A 236 -28.78 -4.59 6.18
C LEU A 236 -28.93 -3.25 5.43
N ALA A 237 -28.76 -3.22 4.12
CA ALA A 237 -29.00 -2.03 3.32
C ALA A 237 -30.51 -1.70 3.33
N PRO A 238 -30.93 -0.45 3.63
CA PRO A 238 -32.35 -0.11 3.57
C PRO A 238 -32.86 -0.32 2.15
N THR A 239 -33.90 -1.15 2.01
CA THR A 239 -34.67 -1.25 0.77
C THR A 239 -35.37 0.09 0.56
N HIS A 240 -34.90 0.86 -0.41
CA HIS A 240 -35.55 2.10 -0.89
C HIS A 240 -36.84 1.79 -1.62
#